data_d61dea33476c1073576ec55164e81c77
#
_entry.id   d61dea33476c1073576ec55164e81c77
#
_cell.length_a   1.000
_cell.length_b   1.000
_cell.length_c   1.000
_cell.angle_alpha   90.00
_cell.angle_beta   90.00
_cell.angle_gamma   90.00
#
_symmetry.space_group_name_H-M   'P 1'
#
loop_
_entity.id
_entity.type
_entity.pdbx_description
1 polymer ?
#
loop_
_entity_poly.entity_id
_entity_poly.type
_entity_poly.pdbx_seq_one_letter_code
_entity_poly.pdbx_strand_id
1 'polypeptide(L)'
;VQMRIGQDIHDGLGQHLTGISFLSRALEKNLAAKGVAEAAEAAEISKLVIEALSQTRNLARGLFPVEMESDSLSPSLKDLARTVEQLFNISCIVECEEGVVVKDRVASTHLFRLAQEAVNNAVKHGKAHRVTIRLQRLDGRLNLGIVDDGIGLPKDGIKRSGLGLRIMTYRAQKVGGTLDITPGESGGTAVSCTFNPIYDEN
;
A
#
# COMPACT_ATOMS: atom_id res chain seq x y z
N VAL A 1 -6.95 2.98 22.04
CA VAL A 1 -5.90 1.96 22.27
C VAL A 1 -5.04 1.79 20.98
N GLN A 2 -5.63 1.55 19.81
CA GLN A 2 -4.90 1.31 18.56
C GLN A 2 -4.04 2.51 18.09
N MET A 3 -4.55 3.73 18.26
CA MET A 3 -3.83 4.97 17.90
C MET A 3 -2.56 5.15 18.72
N ARG A 4 -2.62 4.84 20.01
CA ARG A 4 -1.48 4.92 20.92
C ARG A 4 -0.40 3.90 20.58
N ILE A 5 -0.79 2.68 20.25
CA ILE A 5 0.13 1.61 19.81
C ILE A 5 0.82 1.99 18.48
N GLY A 6 0.10 2.58 17.53
CA GLY A 6 0.69 3.05 16.27
C GLY A 6 1.73 4.14 16.47
N GLN A 7 1.46 5.08 17.36
CA GLN A 7 2.38 6.15 17.76
C GLN A 7 3.61 5.59 18.48
N ASP A 8 3.41 4.71 19.44
CA ASP A 8 4.50 4.06 20.19
C ASP A 8 5.41 3.23 19.26
N ILE A 9 4.85 2.56 18.24
CA ILE A 9 5.62 1.84 17.22
C ILE A 9 6.40 2.82 16.33
N HIS A 10 5.78 3.91 15.88
CA HIS A 10 6.46 4.90 15.04
C HIS A 10 7.58 5.60 15.81
N ASP A 11 7.30 6.09 17.01
CA ASP A 11 8.23 6.92 17.79
C ASP A 11 9.30 6.08 18.50
N GLY A 12 8.97 4.86 18.89
CA GLY A 12 9.93 3.95 19.50
C GLY A 12 10.70 3.13 18.45
N LEU A 13 10.03 2.12 17.89
CA LEU A 13 10.69 1.16 16.99
C LEU A 13 11.16 1.80 15.68
N GLY A 14 10.39 2.72 15.11
CA GLY A 14 10.74 3.42 13.87
C GLY A 14 11.99 4.30 14.03
N GLN A 15 12.16 4.99 15.16
CA GLN A 15 13.36 5.80 15.44
C GLN A 15 14.59 4.91 15.68
N HIS A 16 14.48 3.83 16.42
CA HIS A 16 15.57 2.88 16.63
C HIS A 16 16.04 2.27 15.30
N LEU A 17 15.14 1.76 14.47
CA LEU A 17 15.49 1.20 13.17
C LEU A 17 16.09 2.24 12.23
N THR A 18 15.67 3.50 12.32
CA THR A 18 16.29 4.61 11.56
C THR A 18 17.73 4.80 11.99
N GLY A 19 18.02 4.83 13.30
CA GLY A 19 19.38 4.91 13.84
C GLY A 19 20.25 3.74 13.38
N ILE A 20 19.72 2.51 13.47
CA ILE A 20 20.43 1.30 13.01
C ILE A 20 20.70 1.35 11.51
N SER A 21 19.76 1.86 10.70
CA SER A 21 19.96 2.03 9.26
C SER A 21 21.11 2.97 8.92
N PHE A 22 21.27 4.08 9.64
CA PHE A 22 22.41 4.97 9.46
C PHE A 22 23.73 4.31 9.83
N LEU A 23 23.78 3.61 10.96
CA LEU A 23 24.98 2.91 11.41
C LEU A 23 25.37 1.77 10.46
N SER A 24 24.40 0.97 10.00
CA SER A 24 24.63 -0.11 9.04
C SER A 24 25.20 0.40 7.72
N ARG A 25 24.63 1.49 7.16
CA ARG A 25 25.15 2.12 5.94
C ARG A 25 26.55 2.72 6.11
N ALA A 26 26.83 3.30 7.28
CA ALA A 26 28.17 3.82 7.58
C ALA A 26 29.19 2.68 7.64
N LEU A 27 28.81 1.56 8.28
CA LEU A 27 29.65 0.36 8.37
C LEU A 27 29.89 -0.24 6.98
N GLU A 28 28.85 -0.44 6.17
CA GLU A 28 28.93 -0.90 4.79
C GLU A 28 29.92 -0.05 3.97
N LYS A 29 29.77 1.29 3.99
CA LYS A 29 30.68 2.20 3.31
C LYS A 29 32.12 2.07 3.77
N ASN A 30 32.33 1.98 5.08
CA ASN A 30 33.68 1.88 5.64
C ASN A 30 34.37 0.56 5.27
N LEU A 31 33.65 -0.56 5.30
CA LEU A 31 34.17 -1.87 4.91
C LEU A 31 34.41 -1.96 3.41
N ALA A 32 33.50 -1.45 2.60
CA ALA A 32 33.67 -1.38 1.14
C ALA A 32 34.90 -0.51 0.75
N ALA A 33 35.13 0.61 1.43
CA ALA A 33 36.31 1.44 1.19
C ALA A 33 37.63 0.74 1.56
N LYS A 34 37.60 -0.22 2.50
CA LYS A 34 38.77 -1.04 2.89
C LYS A 34 38.95 -2.27 2.02
N GLY A 35 38.00 -2.60 1.14
CA GLY A 35 38.06 -3.74 0.22
C GLY A 35 38.03 -5.11 0.94
N VAL A 36 37.43 -5.20 2.14
CA VAL A 36 37.35 -6.43 2.94
C VAL A 36 36.11 -7.24 2.57
N ALA A 37 36.19 -8.57 2.71
CA ALA A 37 35.10 -9.49 2.32
C ALA A 37 33.80 -9.25 3.11
N GLU A 38 33.91 -8.83 4.35
CA GLU A 38 32.81 -8.52 5.27
C GLU A 38 31.91 -7.35 4.79
N ALA A 39 32.35 -6.60 3.77
CA ALA A 39 31.54 -5.54 3.15
C ALA A 39 30.24 -6.10 2.55
N ALA A 40 30.25 -7.33 2.03
CA ALA A 40 29.07 -7.97 1.49
C ALA A 40 28.03 -8.29 2.57
N GLU A 41 28.48 -8.77 3.73
CA GLU A 41 27.61 -9.05 4.88
C GLU A 41 27.01 -7.75 5.44
N ALA A 42 27.80 -6.68 5.52
CA ALA A 42 27.34 -5.37 5.96
C ALA A 42 26.27 -4.77 5.01
N ALA A 43 26.42 -5.00 3.71
CA ALA A 43 25.40 -4.60 2.71
C ALA A 43 24.08 -5.36 2.89
N GLU A 44 24.14 -6.67 3.15
CA GLU A 44 22.95 -7.46 3.43
C GLU A 44 22.25 -7.02 4.75
N ILE A 45 23.02 -6.73 5.80
CA ILE A 45 22.46 -6.15 7.03
C ILE A 45 21.77 -4.82 6.76
N SER A 46 22.40 -3.91 6.00
CA SER A 46 21.82 -2.62 5.62
C SER A 46 20.48 -2.79 4.88
N LYS A 47 20.40 -3.76 3.98
CA LYS A 47 19.18 -4.08 3.23
C LYS A 47 18.07 -4.58 4.17
N LEU A 48 18.36 -5.55 5.04
CA LEU A 48 17.40 -6.09 5.99
C LEU A 48 16.87 -5.04 6.97
N VAL A 49 17.69 -4.11 7.41
CA VAL A 49 17.28 -3.00 8.28
C VAL A 49 16.33 -2.04 7.54
N ILE A 50 16.60 -1.74 6.27
CA ILE A 50 15.73 -0.89 5.44
C ILE A 50 14.37 -1.57 5.23
N GLU A 51 14.36 -2.87 4.99
CA GLU A 51 13.13 -3.65 4.85
C GLU A 51 12.32 -3.66 6.16
N ALA A 52 12.97 -3.87 7.31
CA ALA A 52 12.34 -3.82 8.63
C ALA A 52 11.75 -2.43 8.93
N LEU A 53 12.48 -1.36 8.59
CA LEU A 53 11.99 0.01 8.73
C LEU A 53 10.75 0.28 7.87
N SER A 54 10.74 -0.22 6.63
CA SER A 54 9.58 -0.13 5.74
C SER A 54 8.38 -0.88 6.30
N GLN A 55 8.57 -2.10 6.81
CA GLN A 55 7.51 -2.89 7.44
C GLN A 55 6.95 -2.19 8.70
N THR A 56 7.83 -1.65 9.55
CA THR A 56 7.44 -0.90 10.75
C THR A 56 6.60 0.33 10.40
N ARG A 57 7.01 1.10 9.39
CA ARG A 57 6.21 2.24 8.89
C ARG A 57 4.86 1.81 8.35
N ASN A 58 4.79 0.67 7.64
CA ASN A 58 3.54 0.14 7.12
C ASN A 58 2.60 -0.32 8.25
N LEU A 59 3.15 -0.95 9.30
CA LEU A 59 2.40 -1.33 10.51
C LEU A 59 1.90 -0.10 11.24
N ALA A 60 2.76 0.89 11.50
CA ALA A 60 2.38 2.14 12.14
C ALA A 60 1.29 2.85 11.31
N ARG A 61 1.47 3.02 10.00
CA ARG A 61 0.45 3.59 9.10
C ARG A 61 -0.84 2.77 9.07
N GLY A 62 -0.78 1.46 9.24
CA GLY A 62 -1.95 0.59 9.36
C GLY A 62 -2.75 0.82 10.64
N LEU A 63 -2.10 1.30 11.71
CA LEU A 63 -2.68 1.58 13.02
C LEU A 63 -3.08 3.05 13.20
N PHE A 64 -2.47 3.98 12.44
CA PHE A 64 -2.94 5.36 12.41
C PHE A 64 -4.26 5.44 11.64
N PRO A 65 -5.28 6.13 12.16
CA PRO A 65 -6.32 6.66 11.30
C PRO A 65 -5.60 7.55 10.28
N VAL A 66 -5.80 7.33 9.00
CA VAL A 66 -5.52 8.40 8.04
C VAL A 66 -6.47 9.50 8.44
N GLU A 67 -5.96 10.61 8.95
CA GLU A 67 -6.68 11.85 8.82
C GLU A 67 -6.79 12.06 7.31
N MET A 68 -7.91 11.61 6.76
CA MET A 68 -8.29 12.00 5.42
C MET A 68 -8.52 13.50 5.54
N GLU A 69 -7.62 14.28 4.96
CA GLU A 69 -7.71 15.74 4.92
C GLU A 69 -9.02 16.20 4.24
N SER A 70 -9.68 15.27 3.52
CA SER A 70 -11.02 15.44 2.98
C SER A 70 -11.94 14.32 3.43
N ASP A 71 -13.19 14.64 3.75
CA ASP A 71 -14.25 13.68 4.08
C ASP A 71 -14.67 12.79 2.86
N SER A 72 -13.91 12.82 1.78
CA SER A 72 -14.19 12.12 0.53
C SER A 72 -13.01 11.26 0.09
N LEU A 73 -13.31 10.03 -0.35
CA LEU A 73 -12.33 9.05 -0.83
C LEU A 73 -11.58 9.54 -2.09
N SER A 74 -12.27 10.17 -3.05
CA SER A 74 -11.69 10.54 -4.34
C SER A 74 -10.51 11.52 -4.25
N PRO A 75 -10.56 12.62 -3.47
CA PRO A 75 -9.39 13.48 -3.26
C PRO A 75 -8.21 12.74 -2.66
N SER A 76 -8.44 11.90 -1.65
CA SER A 76 -7.38 11.12 -0.99
C SER A 76 -6.71 10.12 -1.96
N LEU A 77 -7.45 9.51 -2.88
CA LEU A 77 -6.88 8.66 -3.93
C LEU A 77 -6.01 9.48 -4.91
N LYS A 78 -6.42 10.70 -5.26
CA LYS A 78 -5.62 11.60 -6.11
C LYS A 78 -4.31 12.02 -5.44
N ASP A 79 -4.35 12.28 -4.13
CA ASP A 79 -3.15 12.62 -3.36
C ASP A 79 -2.21 11.41 -3.21
N LEU A 80 -2.77 10.20 -3.03
CA LEU A 80 -2.00 8.96 -3.10
C LEU A 80 -1.27 8.83 -4.43
N ALA A 81 -1.97 9.05 -5.55
CA ALA A 81 -1.39 8.95 -6.88
C ALA A 81 -0.24 9.92 -7.08
N ARG A 82 -0.42 11.20 -6.74
CA ARG A 82 0.66 12.22 -6.81
C ARG A 82 1.88 11.82 -5.99
N THR A 83 1.66 11.31 -4.76
CA THR A 83 2.74 10.85 -3.89
C THR A 83 3.51 9.69 -4.51
N VAL A 84 2.80 8.73 -5.11
CA VAL A 84 3.39 7.57 -5.77
C VAL A 84 4.21 7.98 -7.00
N GLU A 85 3.70 8.88 -7.84
CA GLU A 85 4.42 9.42 -8.99
C GLU A 85 5.72 10.11 -8.58
N GLN A 86 5.67 10.95 -7.54
CA GLN A 86 6.84 11.67 -7.04
C GLN A 86 7.91 10.76 -6.42
N LEU A 87 7.50 9.72 -5.69
CA LEU A 87 8.43 8.87 -4.95
C LEU A 87 9.03 7.75 -5.79
N PHE A 88 8.28 7.21 -6.75
CA PHE A 88 8.67 6.01 -7.48
C PHE A 88 8.91 6.24 -8.98
N ASN A 89 8.66 7.44 -9.48
CA ASN A 89 8.81 7.80 -10.89
C ASN A 89 8.05 6.86 -11.85
N ILE A 90 6.82 6.54 -11.48
CA ILE A 90 5.87 5.76 -12.28
C ILE A 90 4.63 6.60 -12.58
N SER A 91 3.82 6.21 -13.57
CA SER A 91 2.52 6.86 -13.82
C SER A 91 1.46 6.28 -12.89
N CYS A 92 0.71 7.13 -12.18
CA CYS A 92 -0.40 6.71 -11.33
C CYS A 92 -1.65 7.54 -11.62
N ILE A 93 -2.61 6.95 -12.32
CA ILE A 93 -3.80 7.63 -12.82
C ILE A 93 -5.00 7.30 -11.91
N VAL A 94 -5.81 8.31 -11.58
CA VAL A 94 -7.05 8.14 -10.82
C VAL A 94 -8.25 8.53 -11.66
N GLU A 95 -9.13 7.58 -11.90
CA GLU A 95 -10.38 7.72 -12.65
C GLU A 95 -11.54 7.52 -11.67
N CYS A 96 -12.24 8.60 -11.34
CA CYS A 96 -13.44 8.55 -10.52
C CYS A 96 -14.64 8.91 -11.35
N GLU A 97 -15.64 8.04 -11.37
CA GLU A 97 -16.91 8.31 -12.02
C GLU A 97 -17.64 9.46 -11.32
N GLU A 98 -18.21 10.38 -12.11
CA GLU A 98 -18.92 11.53 -11.59
C GLU A 98 -20.14 11.09 -10.77
N GLY A 99 -20.34 11.72 -9.62
CA GLY A 99 -21.45 11.40 -8.70
C GLY A 99 -21.21 10.17 -7.83
N VAL A 100 -20.09 9.46 -7.96
CA VAL A 100 -19.72 8.38 -7.05
C VAL A 100 -19.04 8.97 -5.81
N VAL A 101 -19.74 8.90 -4.68
CA VAL A 101 -19.25 9.39 -3.37
C VAL A 101 -19.39 8.28 -2.33
N VAL A 102 -18.32 8.03 -1.60
CA VAL A 102 -18.35 7.19 -0.40
C VAL A 102 -18.44 8.12 0.80
N LYS A 103 -19.65 8.23 1.39
CA LYS A 103 -19.92 9.17 2.48
C LYS A 103 -19.41 8.69 3.84
N ASP A 104 -19.41 7.37 4.06
CA ASP A 104 -18.93 6.79 5.33
C ASP A 104 -17.41 6.94 5.43
N ARG A 105 -16.97 7.68 6.44
CA ARG A 105 -15.56 7.95 6.73
C ARG A 105 -14.77 6.67 7.08
N VAL A 106 -15.40 5.73 7.77
CA VAL A 106 -14.77 4.46 8.15
C VAL A 106 -14.56 3.61 6.90
N ALA A 107 -15.59 3.50 6.04
CA ALA A 107 -15.48 2.80 4.76
C ALA A 107 -14.44 3.46 3.85
N SER A 108 -14.46 4.79 3.72
CA SER A 108 -13.46 5.55 2.96
C SER A 108 -12.04 5.26 3.43
N THR A 109 -11.82 5.18 4.74
CA THR A 109 -10.52 4.82 5.32
C THR A 109 -10.10 3.40 4.95
N HIS A 110 -11.01 2.42 5.02
CA HIS A 110 -10.71 1.04 4.65
C HIS A 110 -10.38 0.91 3.16
N LEU A 111 -11.15 1.57 2.29
CA LEU A 111 -10.96 1.57 0.84
C LEU A 111 -9.64 2.27 0.45
N PHE A 112 -9.35 3.43 1.04
CA PHE A 112 -8.08 4.11 0.83
C PHE A 112 -6.88 3.24 1.19
N ARG A 113 -6.92 2.58 2.34
CA ARG A 113 -5.84 1.68 2.78
C ARG A 113 -5.73 0.43 1.91
N LEU A 114 -6.84 -0.06 1.35
CA LEU A 114 -6.82 -1.14 0.37
C LEU A 114 -6.12 -0.68 -0.90
N ALA A 115 -6.48 0.50 -1.44
CA ALA A 115 -5.81 1.07 -2.61
C ALA A 115 -4.31 1.27 -2.36
N GLN A 116 -3.94 1.83 -1.20
CA GLN A 116 -2.54 2.03 -0.82
C GLN A 116 -1.73 0.73 -0.81
N GLU A 117 -2.30 -0.36 -0.27
CA GLU A 117 -1.65 -1.67 -0.24
C GLU A 117 -1.50 -2.26 -1.64
N ALA A 118 -2.56 -2.15 -2.48
CA ALA A 118 -2.53 -2.64 -3.85
C ALA A 118 -1.48 -1.90 -4.70
N VAL A 119 -1.44 -0.56 -4.62
CA VAL A 119 -0.43 0.27 -5.29
C VAL A 119 0.99 -0.07 -4.81
N ASN A 120 1.18 -0.24 -3.50
CA ASN A 120 2.47 -0.63 -2.94
C ASN A 120 2.93 -2.00 -3.46
N ASN A 121 2.01 -2.95 -3.60
CA ASN A 121 2.31 -4.26 -4.17
C ASN A 121 2.68 -4.16 -5.65
N ALA A 122 1.98 -3.34 -6.44
CA ALA A 122 2.30 -3.08 -7.85
C ALA A 122 3.72 -2.52 -8.01
N VAL A 123 4.10 -1.54 -7.19
CA VAL A 123 5.44 -0.92 -7.24
C VAL A 123 6.53 -1.88 -6.75
N LYS A 124 6.36 -2.49 -5.57
CA LYS A 124 7.43 -3.28 -4.93
C LYS A 124 7.59 -4.66 -5.52
N HIS A 125 6.50 -5.32 -5.82
CA HIS A 125 6.47 -6.71 -6.27
C HIS A 125 6.17 -6.84 -7.75
N GLY A 126 5.28 -6.01 -8.27
CA GLY A 126 4.89 -5.99 -9.67
C GLY A 126 5.91 -5.33 -10.59
N LYS A 127 6.80 -4.48 -10.08
CA LYS A 127 7.70 -3.65 -10.91
C LYS A 127 6.93 -2.85 -11.96
N ALA A 128 5.75 -2.39 -11.61
CA ALA A 128 4.86 -1.66 -12.49
C ALA A 128 5.44 -0.30 -12.88
N HIS A 129 5.20 0.11 -14.12
CA HIS A 129 5.49 1.45 -14.61
C HIS A 129 4.24 2.32 -14.63
N ARG A 130 3.07 1.69 -14.64
CA ARG A 130 1.78 2.37 -14.61
C ARG A 130 0.81 1.67 -13.66
N VAL A 131 0.12 2.47 -12.85
CA VAL A 131 -0.99 2.02 -12.01
C VAL A 131 -2.21 2.88 -12.32
N THR A 132 -3.38 2.26 -12.45
CA THR A 132 -4.66 2.96 -12.61
C THR A 132 -5.56 2.60 -11.44
N ILE A 133 -6.06 3.62 -10.74
CA ILE A 133 -7.03 3.50 -9.65
C ILE A 133 -8.37 3.96 -10.18
N ARG A 134 -9.41 3.10 -10.12
CA ARG A 134 -10.76 3.42 -10.58
C ARG A 134 -11.75 3.33 -9.42
N LEU A 135 -12.60 4.36 -9.31
CA LEU A 135 -13.75 4.34 -8.42
C LEU A 135 -15.00 4.59 -9.27
N GLN A 136 -15.83 3.57 -9.42
CA GLN A 136 -16.95 3.59 -10.36
C GLN A 136 -18.13 2.78 -9.83
N ARG A 137 -19.27 2.92 -10.50
CA ARG A 137 -20.47 2.11 -10.27
C ARG A 137 -20.53 0.97 -11.29
N LEU A 138 -20.67 -0.25 -10.81
CA LEU A 138 -20.86 -1.45 -11.62
C LEU A 138 -22.10 -2.21 -11.12
N ASP A 139 -23.08 -2.44 -11.96
CA ASP A 139 -24.29 -3.22 -11.64
C ASP A 139 -25.00 -2.77 -10.36
N GLY A 140 -25.07 -1.45 -10.12
CA GLY A 140 -25.70 -0.86 -8.94
C GLY A 140 -24.84 -0.88 -7.66
N ARG A 141 -23.65 -1.50 -7.69
CA ARG A 141 -22.67 -1.52 -6.61
C ARG A 141 -21.52 -0.56 -6.91
N LEU A 142 -20.78 -0.21 -5.88
CA LEU A 142 -19.53 0.54 -6.03
C LEU A 142 -18.35 -0.42 -6.19
N ASN A 143 -17.41 -0.03 -7.03
CA ASN A 143 -16.19 -0.78 -7.29
C ASN A 143 -14.98 0.15 -7.16
N LEU A 144 -14.02 -0.28 -6.34
CA LEU A 144 -12.69 0.28 -6.28
C LEU A 144 -11.74 -0.71 -6.96
N GLY A 145 -11.27 -0.36 -8.16
CA GLY A 145 -10.33 -1.14 -8.95
C GLY A 145 -8.93 -0.54 -8.94
N ILE A 146 -7.90 -1.36 -8.81
CA ILE A 146 -6.49 -0.98 -8.97
C ILE A 146 -5.86 -1.94 -9.96
N VAL A 147 -5.38 -1.42 -11.08
CA VAL A 147 -4.76 -2.21 -12.17
C VAL A 147 -3.34 -1.72 -12.40
N ASP A 148 -2.40 -2.65 -12.47
CA ASP A 148 -1.01 -2.37 -12.81
C ASP A 148 -0.59 -3.07 -14.10
N ASP A 149 0.50 -2.59 -14.70
CA ASP A 149 1.14 -3.14 -15.90
C ASP A 149 2.41 -3.95 -15.57
N GLY A 150 2.55 -4.40 -14.34
CA GLY A 150 3.75 -5.10 -13.85
C GLY A 150 3.88 -6.55 -14.34
N ILE A 151 4.71 -7.32 -13.65
CA ILE A 151 4.99 -8.73 -14.00
C ILE A 151 3.82 -9.68 -13.73
N GLY A 152 2.75 -9.20 -13.07
CA GLY A 152 1.57 -9.97 -12.75
C GLY A 152 1.75 -10.95 -11.58
N LEU A 153 0.76 -11.82 -11.45
CA LEU A 153 0.72 -12.82 -10.39
C LEU A 153 1.66 -14.00 -10.70
N PRO A 154 2.26 -14.63 -9.67
CA PRO A 154 3.06 -15.84 -9.85
C PRO A 154 2.25 -16.95 -10.53
N LYS A 155 2.89 -17.72 -11.43
CA LYS A 155 2.25 -18.83 -12.17
C LYS A 155 1.67 -19.93 -11.25
N ASP A 156 2.23 -20.09 -10.06
CA ASP A 156 1.76 -21.05 -9.05
C ASP A 156 0.52 -20.57 -8.30
N GLY A 157 -0.13 -19.51 -8.78
CA GLY A 157 -1.26 -18.86 -8.15
C GLY A 157 -0.87 -18.04 -6.93
N ILE A 158 -1.82 -17.26 -6.45
CA ILE A 158 -1.66 -16.53 -5.20
C ILE A 158 -1.63 -17.58 -4.08
N LYS A 159 -0.44 -17.91 -3.54
CA LYS A 159 -0.42 -18.49 -2.20
C LYS A 159 -1.10 -17.46 -1.30
N ARG A 160 -2.34 -17.71 -0.91
CA ARG A 160 -3.21 -16.83 -0.09
C ARG A 160 -2.61 -16.44 1.28
N SER A 161 -1.29 -16.51 1.44
CA SER A 161 -0.60 -16.41 2.72
C SER A 161 0.14 -15.10 2.94
N GLY A 162 0.20 -14.20 1.96
CA GLY A 162 0.84 -12.90 2.16
C GLY A 162 0.04 -12.01 3.12
N LEU A 163 0.71 -11.37 4.07
CA LEU A 163 0.08 -10.47 5.05
C LEU A 163 -0.72 -9.37 4.36
N GLY A 164 -0.22 -8.78 3.28
CA GLY A 164 -0.90 -7.73 2.51
C GLY A 164 -2.24 -8.18 1.93
N LEU A 165 -2.30 -9.38 1.36
CA LEU A 165 -3.55 -9.99 0.86
C LEU A 165 -4.59 -10.17 1.95
N ARG A 166 -4.18 -10.71 3.10
CA ARG A 166 -5.07 -10.88 4.26
C ARG A 166 -5.60 -9.55 4.77
N ILE A 167 -4.74 -8.52 4.81
CA ILE A 167 -5.12 -7.16 5.20
C ILE A 167 -6.14 -6.58 4.21
N MET A 168 -5.90 -6.70 2.90
CA MET A 168 -6.84 -6.21 1.89
C MET A 168 -8.19 -6.93 1.96
N THR A 169 -8.20 -8.26 2.12
CA THR A 169 -9.42 -9.05 2.31
C THR A 169 -10.20 -8.59 3.55
N TYR A 170 -9.51 -8.42 4.67
CA TYR A 170 -10.14 -7.92 5.90
C TYR A 170 -10.77 -6.54 5.69
N ARG A 171 -10.08 -5.63 4.97
CA ARG A 171 -10.59 -4.29 4.70
C ARG A 171 -11.82 -4.29 3.80
N ALA A 172 -11.82 -5.13 2.77
CA ALA A 172 -12.99 -5.33 1.91
C ALA A 172 -14.20 -5.83 2.71
N GLN A 173 -13.99 -6.81 3.60
CA GLN A 173 -15.04 -7.30 4.49
C GLN A 173 -15.58 -6.22 5.44
N LYS A 174 -14.73 -5.30 5.93
CA LYS A 174 -15.15 -4.19 6.80
C LYS A 174 -16.08 -3.19 6.13
N VAL A 175 -16.05 -3.09 4.82
CA VAL A 175 -16.98 -2.27 4.03
C VAL A 175 -18.15 -3.10 3.45
N GLY A 176 -18.34 -4.32 3.93
CA GLY A 176 -19.38 -5.23 3.41
C GLY A 176 -19.13 -5.64 1.95
N GLY A 177 -17.88 -5.58 1.49
CA GLY A 177 -17.49 -5.86 0.12
C GLY A 177 -16.77 -7.19 -0.05
N THR A 178 -16.52 -7.52 -1.31
CA THR A 178 -15.70 -8.66 -1.76
C THR A 178 -14.43 -8.15 -2.43
N LEU A 179 -13.34 -8.88 -2.24
CA LEU A 179 -12.05 -8.61 -2.88
C LEU A 179 -11.75 -9.71 -3.90
N ASP A 180 -11.50 -9.29 -5.13
CA ASP A 180 -11.02 -10.15 -6.20
C ASP A 180 -9.65 -9.68 -6.67
N ILE A 181 -8.76 -10.64 -6.96
CA ILE A 181 -7.42 -10.36 -7.48
C ILE A 181 -7.18 -11.29 -8.65
N THR A 182 -7.00 -10.70 -9.81
CA THR A 182 -6.88 -11.43 -11.09
C THR A 182 -5.68 -10.93 -11.89
N PRO A 183 -5.18 -11.69 -12.86
CA PRO A 183 -4.28 -11.16 -13.86
C PRO A 183 -4.92 -9.98 -14.60
N GLY A 184 -4.16 -8.91 -14.86
CA GLY A 184 -4.62 -7.78 -15.66
C GLY A 184 -4.75 -8.17 -17.14
N GLU A 185 -5.71 -7.55 -17.84
CA GLU A 185 -5.97 -7.83 -19.28
C GLU A 185 -4.78 -7.55 -20.18
N SER A 186 -3.98 -6.53 -19.85
CA SER A 186 -2.78 -6.15 -20.60
C SER A 186 -1.47 -6.59 -19.92
N GLY A 187 -1.54 -7.56 -19.02
CA GLY A 187 -0.46 -7.93 -18.11
C GLY A 187 -0.64 -7.28 -16.74
N GLY A 188 0.27 -7.59 -15.78
CA GLY A 188 0.19 -7.07 -14.42
C GLY A 188 -0.91 -7.73 -13.59
N THR A 189 -1.41 -7.00 -12.60
CA THR A 189 -2.43 -7.47 -11.65
C THR A 189 -3.62 -6.51 -11.62
N ALA A 190 -4.81 -7.06 -11.50
CA ALA A 190 -6.03 -6.31 -11.21
C ALA A 190 -6.56 -6.68 -9.82
N VAL A 191 -6.67 -5.69 -8.94
CA VAL A 191 -7.30 -5.79 -7.62
C VAL A 191 -8.62 -5.06 -7.69
N SER A 192 -9.70 -5.72 -7.31
CA SER A 192 -11.07 -5.18 -7.36
C SER A 192 -11.77 -5.40 -6.03
N CYS A 193 -12.29 -4.32 -5.45
CA CYS A 193 -13.14 -4.36 -4.27
C CYS A 193 -14.54 -3.87 -4.66
N THR A 194 -15.52 -4.76 -4.61
CA THR A 194 -16.92 -4.46 -4.92
C THR A 194 -17.74 -4.45 -3.63
N PHE A 195 -18.48 -3.35 -3.39
CA PHE A 195 -19.24 -3.13 -2.16
C PHE A 195 -20.55 -2.39 -2.45
N ASN A 196 -21.51 -2.49 -1.54
CA ASN A 196 -22.76 -1.74 -1.68
C ASN A 196 -22.53 -0.26 -1.35
N PRO A 197 -23.26 0.67 -1.98
CA PRO A 197 -23.27 2.08 -1.56
C PRO A 197 -23.64 2.14 -0.07
N ILE A 198 -22.76 2.71 0.73
CA ILE A 198 -23.03 2.91 2.15
C ILE A 198 -23.69 4.28 2.24
N TYR A 199 -25.00 4.27 2.49
CA TYR A 199 -25.76 5.47 2.80
C TYR A 199 -25.71 5.64 4.31
N ASP A 200 -25.41 6.85 4.80
CA ASP A 200 -25.69 7.20 6.18
C ASP A 200 -27.19 7.04 6.37
N GLU A 201 -27.61 6.05 7.14
CA GLU A 201 -28.95 6.05 7.71
C GLU A 201 -29.00 7.23 8.70
N ASN A 202 -29.80 8.25 8.35
CA ASN A 202 -30.10 9.38 9.23
C ASN A 202 -30.77 8.90 10.51
#